data_4e39541c4d1a4d101a993a0d4c4ad614
#
_entry.id   4e39541c4d1a4d101a993a0d4c4ad614
#
_cell.length_a   1.000
_cell.length_b   1.000
_cell.length_c   1.000
_cell.angle_alpha   90.00
_cell.angle_beta   90.00
_cell.angle_gamma   90.00
#
_symmetry.space_group_name_H-M   'P 1'
#
loop_
_entity.id
_entity.type
_entity.pdbx_description
1 polymer ?
#
loop_
_entity_poly.entity_id
_entity_poly.type
_entity_poly.pdbx_seq_one_letter_code
_entity_poly.pdbx_strand_id
1 'polypeptide(L)'
;MSNLVDIRVVGCGGGGINAIDSMITQGLSGVEFIAINTDVQALMPSLADVKIDIGKERTRGLGAGADPNIGRLSAKDSISEITEVVSGADVVFVTAGMGGGTGTGSAPIVAGCAKKAGALTVGVVTTPFGFEGNKRMNNALEGINSFSKEVDTLIVIPNDNLISMLDPEISMQDAFKEADNVLLKAIAGISDLITTPGQINIDFADIKRVMKNAGSAFMGIGYATGEDRAEVAGNEAITSPI
;
A
#
# COMPACT_ATOMS: atom_id res chain seq x y z
N MET A 1 -7.19 26.07 15.31
CA MET A 1 -6.82 25.36 14.08
C MET A 1 -6.91 23.88 14.46
N SER A 2 -7.86 23.15 13.90
CA SER A 2 -7.92 21.70 14.07
C SER A 2 -6.63 21.13 13.48
N ASN A 3 -5.80 20.49 14.30
CA ASN A 3 -4.68 19.71 13.76
C ASN A 3 -5.29 18.62 12.90
N LEU A 4 -5.27 18.81 11.57
CA LEU A 4 -5.55 17.72 10.66
C LEU A 4 -4.46 16.65 10.87
N VAL A 5 -4.87 15.39 10.88
CA VAL A 5 -3.94 14.26 10.95
C VAL A 5 -3.09 14.25 9.67
N ASP A 6 -1.79 14.21 9.79
CA ASP A 6 -0.85 14.13 8.66
C ASP A 6 -0.76 12.66 8.19
N ILE A 7 -1.35 12.38 7.03
CA ILE A 7 -1.40 11.05 6.43
C ILE A 7 -0.56 11.04 5.17
N ARG A 8 0.38 10.07 5.08
CA ARG A 8 1.22 9.87 3.90
C ARG A 8 1.03 8.49 3.32
N VAL A 9 1.01 8.39 2.00
CA VAL A 9 0.90 7.14 1.25
C VAL A 9 2.16 6.96 0.42
N VAL A 10 2.94 5.95 0.76
CA VAL A 10 4.22 5.65 0.10
C VAL A 10 4.06 4.46 -0.83
N GLY A 11 4.14 4.68 -2.14
CA GLY A 11 4.13 3.64 -3.16
C GLY A 11 5.54 3.16 -3.48
N CYS A 12 5.82 1.88 -3.21
CA CYS A 12 7.13 1.27 -3.38
C CYS A 12 7.20 0.40 -4.65
N GLY A 13 8.11 0.74 -5.56
CA GLY A 13 8.30 0.04 -6.83
C GLY A 13 7.15 0.28 -7.83
N GLY A 14 7.22 -0.35 -9.00
CA GLY A 14 6.23 -0.11 -10.07
C GLY A 14 4.78 -0.36 -9.66
N GLY A 15 4.47 -1.49 -9.02
CA GLY A 15 3.11 -1.79 -8.56
C GLY A 15 2.61 -0.78 -7.51
N GLY A 16 3.46 -0.39 -6.54
CA GLY A 16 3.10 0.63 -5.55
C GLY A 16 2.85 2.01 -6.18
N ILE A 17 3.65 2.38 -7.18
CA ILE A 17 3.47 3.64 -7.93
C ILE A 17 2.17 3.62 -8.73
N ASN A 18 1.88 2.54 -9.44
CA ASN A 18 0.62 2.41 -10.18
C ASN A 18 -0.59 2.56 -9.24
N ALA A 19 -0.53 1.94 -8.06
CA ALA A 19 -1.58 2.06 -7.07
C ALA A 19 -1.78 3.51 -6.61
N ILE A 20 -0.72 4.25 -6.25
CA ILE A 20 -0.86 5.65 -5.83
C ILE A 20 -1.31 6.56 -6.98
N ASP A 21 -0.83 6.35 -8.20
CA ASP A 21 -1.28 7.11 -9.37
C ASP A 21 -2.77 6.87 -9.66
N SER A 22 -3.25 5.65 -9.44
CA SER A 22 -4.68 5.32 -9.49
C SER A 22 -5.47 6.05 -8.39
N MET A 23 -4.94 6.08 -7.15
CA MET A 23 -5.55 6.82 -6.03
C MET A 23 -5.68 8.31 -6.32
N ILE A 24 -4.62 8.94 -6.84
CA ILE A 24 -4.61 10.34 -7.23
C ILE A 24 -5.62 10.62 -8.35
N THR A 25 -5.64 9.79 -9.39
CA THR A 25 -6.53 9.93 -10.53
C THR A 25 -8.00 9.79 -10.12
N GLN A 26 -8.31 8.95 -9.15
CA GLN A 26 -9.65 8.74 -8.62
C GLN A 26 -10.04 9.78 -7.55
N GLY A 27 -9.14 10.72 -7.23
CA GLY A 27 -9.45 11.88 -6.39
C GLY A 27 -9.34 11.66 -4.89
N LEU A 28 -8.59 10.64 -4.43
CA LEU A 28 -8.29 10.49 -3.00
C LEU A 28 -7.54 11.74 -2.52
N SER A 29 -8.08 12.41 -1.52
CA SER A 29 -7.59 13.69 -1.01
C SER A 29 -7.30 13.64 0.49
N GLY A 30 -6.61 14.65 1.00
CA GLY A 30 -6.26 14.74 2.43
C GLY A 30 -5.06 13.87 2.82
N VAL A 31 -4.31 13.38 1.84
CA VAL A 31 -3.09 12.59 2.02
C VAL A 31 -1.99 13.13 1.12
N GLU A 32 -0.72 12.96 1.53
CA GLU A 32 0.46 13.25 0.70
C GLU A 32 0.95 11.95 0.06
N PHE A 33 1.19 11.98 -1.26
CA PHE A 33 1.64 10.81 -2.01
C PHE A 33 3.13 10.85 -2.29
N ILE A 34 3.82 9.74 -1.97
CA ILE A 34 5.27 9.58 -2.12
C ILE A 34 5.55 8.36 -2.98
N ALA A 35 6.24 8.53 -4.10
CA ALA A 35 6.67 7.45 -4.99
C ALA A 35 8.14 7.11 -4.73
N ILE A 36 8.46 5.82 -4.56
CA ILE A 36 9.82 5.33 -4.35
C ILE A 36 10.13 4.23 -5.36
N ASN A 37 11.20 4.40 -6.16
CA ASN A 37 11.61 3.38 -7.11
C ASN A 37 13.12 3.37 -7.35
N THR A 38 13.64 2.22 -7.82
CA THR A 38 14.98 2.06 -8.40
C THR A 38 15.01 2.27 -9.91
N ASP A 39 13.84 2.41 -10.54
CA ASP A 39 13.67 2.65 -11.97
C ASP A 39 13.16 4.09 -12.18
N VAL A 40 14.04 4.94 -12.72
CA VAL A 40 13.72 6.36 -12.96
C VAL A 40 12.68 6.52 -14.07
N GLN A 41 12.67 5.65 -15.07
CA GLN A 41 11.70 5.74 -16.17
C GLN A 41 10.28 5.48 -15.69
N ALA A 42 10.11 4.56 -14.74
CA ALA A 42 8.83 4.31 -14.10
C ALA A 42 8.46 5.36 -13.02
N LEU A 43 9.48 6.00 -12.39
CA LEU A 43 9.27 6.98 -11.33
C LEU A 43 8.85 8.34 -11.86
N MET A 44 9.49 8.82 -12.93
CA MET A 44 9.30 10.20 -13.41
C MET A 44 7.87 10.53 -13.87
N PRO A 45 7.12 9.63 -14.55
CA PRO A 45 5.75 9.88 -14.97
C PRO A 45 4.72 9.89 -13.83
N SER A 46 5.07 9.34 -12.65
CA SER A 46 4.15 9.26 -11.50
C SER A 46 3.54 10.62 -11.16
N LEU A 47 2.33 10.61 -10.69
CA LEU A 47 1.57 11.79 -10.24
C LEU A 47 1.86 12.16 -8.78
N ALA A 48 2.69 11.38 -8.06
CA ALA A 48 3.01 11.61 -6.66
C ALA A 48 3.61 12.99 -6.39
N ASP A 49 3.29 13.56 -5.23
CA ASP A 49 3.78 14.85 -4.75
C ASP A 49 5.31 14.83 -4.56
N VAL A 50 5.81 13.72 -4.02
CA VAL A 50 7.24 13.49 -3.78
C VAL A 50 7.70 12.23 -4.49
N LYS A 51 8.88 12.31 -5.12
CA LYS A 51 9.49 11.18 -5.86
C LYS A 51 10.91 10.95 -5.39
N ILE A 52 11.22 9.72 -4.97
CA ILE A 52 12.54 9.34 -4.48
C ILE A 52 13.12 8.26 -5.37
N ASP A 53 14.21 8.58 -6.07
CA ASP A 53 15.03 7.60 -6.78
C ASP A 53 16.03 6.97 -5.78
N ILE A 54 15.72 5.75 -5.34
CA ILE A 54 16.59 4.96 -4.47
C ILE A 54 17.63 4.12 -5.26
N GLY A 55 17.62 4.23 -6.60
CA GLY A 55 18.48 3.45 -7.48
C GLY A 55 19.74 4.18 -7.95
N LYS A 56 19.95 5.44 -7.57
CA LYS A 56 21.00 6.33 -8.10
C LYS A 56 22.37 5.66 -8.20
N GLU A 57 22.84 5.09 -7.10
CA GLU A 57 24.17 4.50 -7.05
C GLU A 57 24.20 3.03 -7.48
N ARG A 58 23.21 2.25 -7.06
CA ARG A 58 23.22 0.80 -7.17
C ARG A 58 22.70 0.28 -8.50
N THR A 59 21.61 0.86 -9.00
CA THR A 59 20.97 0.44 -10.26
C THR A 59 21.12 1.44 -11.39
N ARG A 60 21.67 2.61 -11.12
CA ARG A 60 21.77 3.73 -12.08
C ARG A 60 20.43 4.09 -12.71
N GLY A 61 19.35 3.95 -11.94
CA GLY A 61 17.99 4.21 -12.43
C GLY A 61 17.39 3.15 -13.36
N LEU A 62 18.04 1.99 -13.51
CA LEU A 62 17.62 0.92 -14.44
C LEU A 62 16.73 -0.16 -13.79
N GLY A 63 16.35 0.04 -12.51
CA GLY A 63 15.53 -0.92 -11.79
C GLY A 63 16.31 -2.04 -11.11
N ALA A 64 15.63 -2.80 -10.26
CA ALA A 64 16.21 -3.86 -9.43
C ALA A 64 16.27 -5.25 -10.13
N GLY A 65 15.86 -5.37 -11.39
CA GLY A 65 15.93 -6.63 -12.14
C GLY A 65 15.15 -7.79 -11.49
N ALA A 66 14.03 -7.51 -10.82
CA ALA A 66 13.22 -8.47 -10.05
C ALA A 66 14.00 -9.15 -8.89
N ASP A 67 15.08 -8.55 -8.41
CA ASP A 67 15.83 -9.02 -7.24
C ASP A 67 15.47 -8.16 -6.00
N PRO A 68 14.75 -8.73 -4.99
CA PRO A 68 14.38 -8.02 -3.77
C PRO A 68 15.58 -7.56 -2.94
N ASN A 69 16.72 -8.26 -3.02
CA ASN A 69 17.91 -7.88 -2.30
C ASN A 69 18.50 -6.56 -2.84
N ILE A 70 18.47 -6.37 -4.16
CA ILE A 70 18.88 -5.09 -4.78
C ILE A 70 17.94 -3.97 -4.33
N GLY A 71 16.60 -4.18 -4.37
CA GLY A 71 15.63 -3.20 -3.87
C GLY A 71 15.86 -2.83 -2.40
N ARG A 72 16.13 -3.83 -1.56
CA ARG A 72 16.41 -3.63 -0.13
C ARG A 72 17.69 -2.83 0.10
N LEU A 73 18.76 -3.16 -0.59
CA LEU A 73 20.03 -2.45 -0.46
C LEU A 73 19.93 -1.01 -0.97
N SER A 74 19.24 -0.79 -2.10
CA SER A 74 18.97 0.55 -2.63
C SER A 74 18.19 1.42 -1.62
N ALA A 75 17.15 0.87 -0.99
CA ALA A 75 16.42 1.58 0.04
C ALA A 75 17.29 1.87 1.28
N LYS A 76 18.20 0.97 1.64
CA LYS A 76 19.16 1.20 2.74
C LYS A 76 20.15 2.32 2.42
N ASP A 77 20.62 2.42 1.18
CA ASP A 77 21.50 3.49 0.75
C ASP A 77 20.79 4.87 0.81
N SER A 78 19.46 4.91 0.68
CA SER A 78 18.62 6.11 0.69
C SER A 78 17.84 6.34 2.02
N ILE A 79 18.24 5.71 3.12
CA ILE A 79 17.52 5.81 4.42
C ILE A 79 17.29 7.25 4.84
N SER A 80 18.24 8.14 4.63
CA SER A 80 18.14 9.55 5.04
C SER A 80 17.00 10.26 4.29
N GLU A 81 16.94 10.10 2.95
CA GLU A 81 15.88 10.67 2.10
C GLU A 81 14.51 10.09 2.48
N ILE A 82 14.44 8.76 2.69
CA ILE A 82 13.20 8.09 3.10
C ILE A 82 12.74 8.59 4.48
N THR A 83 13.66 8.70 5.45
CA THR A 83 13.32 9.17 6.80
C THR A 83 12.82 10.60 6.78
N GLU A 84 13.41 11.47 5.98
CA GLU A 84 12.99 12.86 5.84
C GLU A 84 11.52 12.96 5.39
N VAL A 85 11.13 12.20 4.36
CA VAL A 85 9.78 12.27 3.79
C VAL A 85 8.72 11.52 4.59
N VAL A 86 9.07 10.72 5.59
CA VAL A 86 8.09 10.06 6.47
C VAL A 86 8.07 10.67 7.87
N SER A 87 9.02 11.57 8.20
CA SER A 87 9.10 12.21 9.51
C SER A 87 8.01 13.24 9.72
N GLY A 88 7.39 13.22 10.90
CA GLY A 88 6.33 14.14 11.29
C GLY A 88 4.93 13.67 10.90
N ALA A 89 4.80 12.62 10.08
CA ALA A 89 3.50 12.03 9.76
C ALA A 89 2.88 11.35 11.00
N ASP A 90 1.56 11.47 11.15
CA ASP A 90 0.78 10.72 12.14
C ASP A 90 0.53 9.27 11.69
N VAL A 91 0.28 9.10 10.37
CA VAL A 91 0.05 7.81 9.72
C VAL A 91 0.86 7.71 8.44
N VAL A 92 1.50 6.56 8.23
CA VAL A 92 2.16 6.23 6.97
C VAL A 92 1.62 4.91 6.45
N PHE A 93 0.93 4.98 5.31
CA PHE A 93 0.59 3.80 4.53
C PHE A 93 1.76 3.45 3.61
N VAL A 94 2.18 2.20 3.62
CA VAL A 94 3.20 1.71 2.70
C VAL A 94 2.57 0.66 1.79
N THR A 95 2.50 0.96 0.49
CA THR A 95 1.87 0.08 -0.51
C THR A 95 2.87 -0.43 -1.53
N ALA A 96 2.73 -1.70 -1.91
CA ALA A 96 3.57 -2.34 -2.90
C ALA A 96 2.89 -3.57 -3.51
N GLY A 97 3.16 -3.85 -4.78
CA GLY A 97 2.96 -5.18 -5.35
C GLY A 97 4.16 -6.06 -4.97
N MET A 98 3.91 -7.07 -4.12
CA MET A 98 4.96 -7.98 -3.68
C MET A 98 5.35 -8.97 -4.81
N GLY A 99 6.58 -9.47 -4.79
CA GLY A 99 7.12 -10.42 -5.77
C GLY A 99 8.09 -9.82 -6.76
N GLY A 100 8.08 -8.50 -6.95
CA GLY A 100 9.08 -7.76 -7.73
C GLY A 100 10.36 -7.50 -6.93
N GLY A 101 11.30 -6.78 -7.53
CA GLY A 101 12.55 -6.42 -6.86
C GLY A 101 12.40 -5.23 -5.92
N THR A 102 12.01 -4.08 -6.47
CA THR A 102 12.00 -2.82 -5.73
C THR A 102 10.95 -2.81 -4.62
N GLY A 103 9.66 -3.06 -4.94
CA GLY A 103 8.59 -3.02 -3.95
C GLY A 103 8.82 -3.99 -2.80
N THR A 104 9.11 -5.25 -3.12
CA THR A 104 9.37 -6.32 -2.14
C THR A 104 10.54 -5.99 -1.21
N GLY A 105 11.62 -5.42 -1.77
CA GLY A 105 12.83 -5.11 -1.02
C GLY A 105 12.76 -3.81 -0.23
N SER A 106 12.17 -2.75 -0.81
CA SER A 106 12.17 -1.42 -0.21
C SER A 106 11.06 -1.20 0.82
N ALA A 107 9.86 -1.78 0.61
CA ALA A 107 8.72 -1.55 1.50
C ALA A 107 9.02 -1.83 2.99
N PRO A 108 9.72 -2.93 3.38
CA PRO A 108 10.11 -3.15 4.78
C PRO A 108 11.02 -2.04 5.32
N ILE A 109 11.94 -1.52 4.51
CA ILE A 109 12.86 -0.45 4.94
C ILE A 109 12.10 0.86 5.16
N VAL A 110 11.21 1.21 4.22
CA VAL A 110 10.34 2.39 4.32
C VAL A 110 9.49 2.33 5.58
N ALA A 111 8.83 1.20 5.81
CA ALA A 111 8.02 0.99 7.01
C ALA A 111 8.84 1.11 8.31
N GLY A 112 10.04 0.53 8.33
CA GLY A 112 10.94 0.66 9.46
C GLY A 112 11.35 2.10 9.74
N CYS A 113 11.53 2.94 8.71
CA CYS A 113 11.79 4.37 8.87
C CYS A 113 10.56 5.10 9.45
N ALA A 114 9.36 4.84 8.90
CA ALA A 114 8.11 5.44 9.37
C ALA A 114 7.81 5.08 10.84
N LYS A 115 7.95 3.80 11.19
CA LYS A 115 7.74 3.30 12.55
C LYS A 115 8.72 3.93 13.54
N LYS A 116 10.00 4.06 13.16
CA LYS A 116 11.03 4.73 13.99
C LYS A 116 10.77 6.23 14.14
N ALA A 117 10.19 6.87 13.13
CA ALA A 117 9.75 8.26 13.19
C ALA A 117 8.52 8.48 14.10
N GLY A 118 7.85 7.40 14.56
CA GLY A 118 6.71 7.46 15.49
C GLY A 118 5.34 7.44 14.83
N ALA A 119 5.27 7.33 13.50
CA ALA A 119 4.03 7.22 12.76
C ALA A 119 3.33 5.87 13.02
N LEU A 120 2.00 5.87 13.02
CA LEU A 120 1.25 4.62 12.85
C LEU A 120 1.54 4.09 11.44
N THR A 121 2.16 2.92 11.35
CA THR A 121 2.65 2.37 10.08
C THR A 121 1.77 1.20 9.63
N VAL A 122 1.08 1.40 8.51
CA VAL A 122 0.14 0.43 7.95
C VAL A 122 0.66 -0.06 6.59
N GLY A 123 0.90 -1.35 6.48
CA GLY A 123 1.24 -1.99 5.21
C GLY A 123 -0.01 -2.47 4.49
N VAL A 124 -0.16 -2.12 3.20
CA VAL A 124 -1.24 -2.62 2.35
C VAL A 124 -0.61 -3.10 1.04
N VAL A 125 -0.56 -4.41 0.84
CA VAL A 125 0.19 -5.00 -0.27
C VAL A 125 -0.60 -6.10 -0.97
N THR A 126 -0.27 -6.33 -2.25
CA THR A 126 -0.82 -7.44 -3.02
C THR A 126 0.21 -8.55 -3.19
N THR A 127 -0.26 -9.80 -3.25
CA THR A 127 0.56 -10.92 -3.77
C THR A 127 0.39 -11.05 -5.28
N PRO A 128 1.37 -11.62 -5.99
CA PRO A 128 1.24 -11.86 -7.42
C PRO A 128 0.04 -12.73 -7.78
N PHE A 129 -0.45 -12.56 -8.99
CA PHE A 129 -1.32 -13.54 -9.61
C PHE A 129 -0.57 -14.84 -9.89
N GLY A 130 -1.27 -15.99 -9.86
CA GLY A 130 -0.68 -17.30 -10.12
C GLY A 130 0.00 -17.40 -11.49
N PHE A 131 -0.50 -16.69 -12.52
CA PHE A 131 0.12 -16.66 -13.84
C PHE A 131 1.46 -15.91 -13.89
N GLU A 132 1.81 -15.11 -12.88
CA GLU A 132 3.10 -14.42 -12.80
C GLU A 132 4.25 -15.37 -12.40
N GLY A 133 3.92 -16.54 -11.91
CA GLY A 133 4.83 -17.66 -11.68
C GLY A 133 5.40 -17.76 -10.26
N ASN A 134 5.86 -18.96 -9.92
CA ASN A 134 6.28 -19.33 -8.57
C ASN A 134 7.44 -18.50 -8.02
N LYS A 135 8.36 -18.04 -8.88
CA LYS A 135 9.49 -17.21 -8.44
C LYS A 135 9.01 -15.90 -7.82
N ARG A 136 8.02 -15.25 -8.46
CA ARG A 136 7.41 -14.03 -7.92
C ARG A 136 6.66 -14.29 -6.63
N MET A 137 5.90 -15.37 -6.56
CA MET A 137 5.17 -15.75 -5.36
C MET A 137 6.13 -16.02 -4.18
N ASN A 138 7.23 -16.73 -4.39
CA ASN A 138 8.23 -16.99 -3.34
C ASN A 138 8.86 -15.68 -2.84
N ASN A 139 9.26 -14.79 -3.76
CA ASN A 139 9.77 -13.48 -3.40
C ASN A 139 8.72 -12.68 -2.58
N ALA A 140 7.44 -12.75 -2.95
CA ALA A 140 6.37 -12.07 -2.26
C ALA A 140 6.22 -12.58 -0.81
N LEU A 141 6.22 -13.89 -0.61
CA LEU A 141 6.07 -14.50 0.72
C LEU A 141 7.25 -14.12 1.64
N GLU A 142 8.48 -14.16 1.13
CA GLU A 142 9.67 -13.73 1.89
C GLU A 142 9.61 -12.21 2.22
N GLY A 143 9.17 -11.39 1.25
CA GLY A 143 8.98 -9.97 1.43
C GLY A 143 7.93 -9.64 2.47
N ILE A 144 6.76 -10.29 2.42
CA ILE A 144 5.67 -10.14 3.38
C ILE A 144 6.13 -10.53 4.79
N ASN A 145 6.86 -11.64 4.95
CA ASN A 145 7.41 -12.03 6.23
C ASN A 145 8.41 -11.01 6.80
N SER A 146 9.18 -10.34 5.95
CA SER A 146 10.07 -9.25 6.36
C SER A 146 9.30 -7.99 6.70
N PHE A 147 8.27 -7.68 5.92
CA PHE A 147 7.46 -6.48 6.05
C PHE A 147 6.58 -6.49 7.29
N SER A 148 6.02 -7.65 7.65
CA SER A 148 5.18 -7.82 8.84
C SER A 148 5.87 -7.46 10.15
N LYS A 149 7.19 -7.50 10.19
CA LYS A 149 8.00 -7.14 11.38
C LYS A 149 8.19 -5.63 11.53
N GLU A 150 8.04 -4.88 10.45
CA GLU A 150 8.34 -3.46 10.38
C GLU A 150 7.08 -2.56 10.40
N VAL A 151 5.88 -3.14 10.26
CA VAL A 151 4.61 -2.41 10.32
C VAL A 151 3.90 -2.62 11.65
N ASP A 152 2.93 -1.77 11.97
CA ASP A 152 1.99 -1.98 13.07
C ASP A 152 0.83 -2.87 12.66
N THR A 153 0.31 -2.66 11.46
CA THR A 153 -0.76 -3.45 10.84
C THR A 153 -0.39 -3.79 9.41
N LEU A 154 -0.61 -5.04 9.01
CA LEU A 154 -0.37 -5.51 7.66
C LEU A 154 -1.64 -6.10 7.05
N ILE A 155 -2.07 -5.53 5.93
CA ILE A 155 -3.15 -6.05 5.08
C ILE A 155 -2.49 -6.65 3.84
N VAL A 156 -2.72 -7.93 3.60
CA VAL A 156 -2.23 -8.65 2.42
C VAL A 156 -3.41 -9.06 1.57
N ILE A 157 -3.43 -8.62 0.33
CA ILE A 157 -4.49 -8.89 -0.63
C ILE A 157 -3.97 -9.92 -1.65
N PRO A 158 -4.49 -11.15 -1.63
CA PRO A 158 -4.14 -12.13 -2.63
C PRO A 158 -4.80 -11.81 -3.97
N ASN A 159 -4.02 -11.44 -5.01
CA ASN A 159 -4.57 -11.11 -6.32
C ASN A 159 -5.39 -12.26 -6.92
N ASP A 160 -5.04 -13.51 -6.65
CA ASP A 160 -5.81 -14.67 -7.14
C ASP A 160 -7.26 -14.69 -6.63
N ASN A 161 -7.52 -14.12 -5.44
CA ASN A 161 -8.89 -14.02 -4.92
C ASN A 161 -9.73 -13.06 -5.79
N LEU A 162 -9.10 -12.04 -6.39
CA LEU A 162 -9.79 -11.10 -7.27
C LEU A 162 -10.28 -11.76 -8.56
N ILE A 163 -9.52 -12.73 -9.09
CA ILE A 163 -9.89 -13.45 -10.34
C ILE A 163 -11.27 -14.08 -10.24
N SER A 164 -11.64 -14.58 -9.05
CA SER A 164 -12.96 -15.20 -8.84
C SER A 164 -14.12 -14.21 -8.94
N MET A 165 -13.85 -12.90 -8.83
CA MET A 165 -14.84 -11.82 -8.90
C MET A 165 -14.87 -11.13 -10.27
N LEU A 166 -13.88 -11.42 -11.12
CA LEU A 166 -13.70 -10.77 -12.41
C LEU A 166 -14.34 -11.58 -13.53
N ASP A 167 -14.67 -10.90 -14.63
CA ASP A 167 -15.14 -11.56 -15.84
C ASP A 167 -14.03 -12.52 -16.34
N PRO A 168 -14.37 -13.79 -16.69
CA PRO A 168 -13.40 -14.73 -17.24
C PRO A 168 -12.67 -14.24 -18.51
N GLU A 169 -13.24 -13.28 -19.22
CA GLU A 169 -12.65 -12.68 -20.43
C GLU A 169 -11.84 -11.39 -20.13
N ILE A 170 -11.62 -11.06 -18.85
CA ILE A 170 -10.88 -9.84 -18.48
C ILE A 170 -9.46 -9.87 -19.03
N SER A 171 -8.98 -8.73 -19.52
CA SER A 171 -7.59 -8.61 -19.92
C SER A 171 -6.64 -8.60 -18.70
N MET A 172 -5.38 -9.07 -18.91
CA MET A 172 -4.35 -8.98 -17.85
C MET A 172 -4.17 -7.56 -17.34
N GLN A 173 -4.24 -6.55 -18.23
CA GLN A 173 -4.10 -5.14 -17.83
C GLN A 173 -5.24 -4.70 -16.89
N ASP A 174 -6.46 -5.13 -17.18
CA ASP A 174 -7.60 -4.76 -16.34
C ASP A 174 -7.60 -5.54 -15.02
N ALA A 175 -7.11 -6.77 -14.99
CA ALA A 175 -6.88 -7.50 -13.74
C ALA A 175 -5.90 -6.77 -12.81
N PHE A 176 -4.80 -6.22 -13.34
CA PHE A 176 -3.89 -5.39 -12.55
C PHE A 176 -4.53 -4.08 -12.07
N LYS A 177 -5.36 -3.42 -12.90
CA LYS A 177 -6.11 -2.24 -12.46
C LYS A 177 -7.07 -2.55 -11.32
N GLU A 178 -7.72 -3.72 -11.33
CA GLU A 178 -8.56 -4.13 -10.22
C GLU A 178 -7.76 -4.37 -8.94
N ALA A 179 -6.55 -4.93 -9.03
CA ALA A 179 -5.66 -5.03 -7.88
C ALA A 179 -5.28 -3.63 -7.32
N ASP A 180 -4.99 -2.65 -8.20
CA ASP A 180 -4.74 -1.26 -7.79
C ASP A 180 -6.00 -0.62 -7.17
N ASN A 181 -7.20 -0.90 -7.69
CA ASN A 181 -8.47 -0.43 -7.13
C ASN A 181 -8.74 -0.98 -5.72
N VAL A 182 -8.36 -2.22 -5.45
CA VAL A 182 -8.51 -2.80 -4.12
C VAL A 182 -7.55 -2.15 -3.12
N LEU A 183 -6.30 -1.90 -3.53
CA LEU A 183 -5.34 -1.13 -2.70
C LEU A 183 -5.87 0.27 -2.40
N LEU A 184 -6.46 0.95 -3.39
CA LEU A 184 -7.12 2.24 -3.20
C LEU A 184 -8.25 2.15 -2.19
N LYS A 185 -9.18 1.20 -2.36
CA LYS A 185 -10.32 1.02 -1.44
C LYS A 185 -9.86 0.76 -0.01
N ALA A 186 -8.78 -0.01 0.16
CA ALA A 186 -8.21 -0.30 1.46
C ALA A 186 -7.68 0.97 2.14
N ILE A 187 -6.88 1.75 1.44
CA ILE A 187 -6.27 2.97 1.97
C ILE A 187 -7.32 4.07 2.16
N ALA A 188 -8.21 4.27 1.16
CA ALA A 188 -9.28 5.24 1.25
C ALA A 188 -10.22 4.96 2.43
N GLY A 189 -10.65 3.71 2.61
CA GLY A 189 -11.55 3.35 3.71
C GLY A 189 -10.98 3.67 5.09
N ILE A 190 -9.67 3.47 5.30
CA ILE A 190 -9.02 3.83 6.57
C ILE A 190 -8.78 5.34 6.65
N SER A 191 -8.34 5.98 5.56
CA SER A 191 -8.10 7.41 5.50
C SER A 191 -9.40 8.21 5.74
N ASP A 192 -10.51 7.80 5.12
CA ASP A 192 -11.80 8.45 5.27
C ASP A 192 -12.32 8.39 6.71
N LEU A 193 -12.09 7.27 7.41
CA LEU A 193 -12.42 7.16 8.84
C LEU A 193 -11.66 8.16 9.71
N ILE A 194 -10.46 8.56 9.28
CA ILE A 194 -9.59 9.51 10.01
C ILE A 194 -9.94 10.95 9.65
N THR A 195 -10.23 11.22 8.37
CA THR A 195 -10.33 12.59 7.82
C THR A 195 -11.74 13.11 7.70
N THR A 196 -12.74 12.21 7.58
CA THR A 196 -14.12 12.60 7.29
C THR A 196 -14.98 12.57 8.55
N PRO A 197 -15.55 13.72 8.97
CA PRO A 197 -16.49 13.74 10.11
C PRO A 197 -17.74 12.93 9.78
N GLY A 198 -17.99 11.87 10.52
CA GLY A 198 -19.20 11.04 10.41
C GLY A 198 -20.28 11.43 11.43
N GLN A 199 -21.43 10.73 11.38
CA GLN A 199 -22.45 10.84 12.46
C GLN A 199 -21.91 10.35 13.82
N ILE A 200 -20.96 9.41 13.79
CA ILE A 200 -20.19 8.96 14.95
C ILE A 200 -18.73 9.26 14.59
N ASN A 201 -18.15 10.25 15.26
CA ASN A 201 -16.75 10.59 15.07
C ASN A 201 -15.90 9.56 15.83
N ILE A 202 -14.96 8.96 15.10
CA ILE A 202 -13.92 8.10 15.69
C ILE A 202 -12.68 8.97 15.79
N ASP A 203 -12.15 9.15 17.00
CA ASP A 203 -10.91 9.86 17.20
C ASP A 203 -9.73 9.07 16.62
N PHE A 204 -8.78 9.76 16.00
CA PHE A 204 -7.54 9.14 15.51
C PHE A 204 -6.83 8.33 16.60
N ALA A 205 -6.92 8.77 17.86
CA ALA A 205 -6.35 8.05 18.99
C ALA A 205 -6.94 6.64 19.18
N ASP A 206 -8.24 6.45 18.90
CA ASP A 206 -8.90 5.15 18.99
C ASP A 206 -8.46 4.24 17.85
N ILE A 207 -8.37 4.76 16.61
CA ILE A 207 -7.84 4.03 15.46
C ILE A 207 -6.39 3.61 15.74
N LYS A 208 -5.56 4.52 16.20
CA LYS A 208 -4.16 4.25 16.55
C LYS A 208 -4.04 3.17 17.62
N ARG A 209 -4.93 3.16 18.63
CA ARG A 209 -4.91 2.16 19.70
C ARG A 209 -5.26 0.76 19.18
N VAL A 210 -6.19 0.65 18.24
CA VAL A 210 -6.61 -0.63 17.65
C VAL A 210 -5.56 -1.16 16.67
N MET A 211 -4.97 -0.28 15.85
CA MET A 211 -4.08 -0.69 14.76
C MET A 211 -2.60 -0.81 15.19
N LYS A 212 -2.20 -0.18 16.28
CA LYS A 212 -0.81 -0.21 16.74
C LYS A 212 -0.41 -1.62 17.21
N ASN A 213 0.63 -2.19 16.58
CA ASN A 213 1.12 -3.54 16.82
C ASN A 213 0.03 -4.64 16.70
N ALA A 214 -0.97 -4.41 15.84
CA ALA A 214 -2.07 -5.36 15.63
C ALA A 214 -1.65 -6.59 14.81
N GLY A 215 -0.55 -6.49 14.05
CA GLY A 215 -0.08 -7.57 13.19
C GLY A 215 -0.88 -7.68 11.90
N SER A 216 -1.32 -8.90 11.54
CA SER A 216 -2.12 -9.10 10.33
C SER A 216 -3.56 -8.65 10.52
N ALA A 217 -4.09 -7.94 9.53
CA ALA A 217 -5.48 -7.53 9.48
C ALA A 217 -6.13 -8.01 8.18
N PHE A 218 -7.44 -8.22 8.25
CA PHE A 218 -8.28 -8.49 7.09
C PHE A 218 -9.21 -7.30 6.87
N MET A 219 -9.53 -7.06 5.61
CA MET A 219 -10.46 -6.02 5.23
C MET A 219 -11.57 -6.61 4.38
N GLY A 220 -12.81 -6.25 4.69
CA GLY A 220 -13.95 -6.54 3.85
C GLY A 220 -14.75 -5.28 3.61
N ILE A 221 -15.29 -5.12 2.41
CA ILE A 221 -16.09 -3.98 2.01
C ILE A 221 -17.47 -4.48 1.58
N GLY A 222 -18.52 -3.90 2.16
CA GLY A 222 -19.88 -4.15 1.75
C GLY A 222 -20.63 -2.84 1.53
N TYR A 223 -21.45 -2.79 0.48
CA TYR A 223 -22.26 -1.65 0.14
C TYR A 223 -23.68 -2.08 -0.21
N ALA A 224 -24.66 -1.45 0.43
CA ALA A 224 -26.05 -1.70 0.12
C ALA A 224 -26.92 -0.45 0.31
N THR A 225 -28.04 -0.41 -0.39
CA THR A 225 -29.09 0.61 -0.26
C THR A 225 -30.44 -0.06 -0.04
N GLY A 226 -31.43 0.65 0.49
CA GLY A 226 -32.76 0.12 0.73
C GLY A 226 -33.03 -0.25 2.19
N GLU A 227 -34.11 -1.02 2.43
CA GLU A 227 -34.63 -1.30 3.78
C GLU A 227 -33.69 -2.22 4.56
N ASP A 228 -33.16 -3.27 3.91
CA ASP A 228 -32.25 -4.27 4.53
C ASP A 228 -30.77 -3.94 4.35
N ARG A 229 -30.42 -2.68 4.03
CA ARG A 229 -29.06 -2.27 3.67
C ARG A 229 -27.99 -2.64 4.70
N ALA A 230 -28.33 -2.61 5.99
CA ALA A 230 -27.35 -2.89 7.04
C ALA A 230 -26.95 -4.39 7.04
N GLU A 231 -27.92 -5.28 6.91
CA GLU A 231 -27.69 -6.72 6.87
C GLU A 231 -26.97 -7.11 5.57
N VAL A 232 -27.43 -6.60 4.43
CA VAL A 232 -26.83 -6.89 3.12
C VAL A 232 -25.37 -6.40 3.08
N ALA A 233 -25.08 -5.15 3.44
CA ALA A 233 -23.72 -4.62 3.46
C ALA A 233 -22.82 -5.34 4.47
N GLY A 234 -23.35 -5.70 5.64
CA GLY A 234 -22.61 -6.48 6.63
C GLY A 234 -22.24 -7.87 6.14
N ASN A 235 -23.17 -8.58 5.52
CA ASN A 235 -22.91 -9.90 4.93
C ASN A 235 -21.91 -9.80 3.77
N GLU A 236 -22.04 -8.81 2.91
CA GLU A 236 -21.10 -8.57 1.80
C GLU A 236 -19.67 -8.31 2.32
N ALA A 237 -19.51 -7.47 3.35
CA ALA A 237 -18.22 -7.19 3.95
C ALA A 237 -17.57 -8.44 4.56
N ILE A 238 -18.35 -9.28 5.26
CA ILE A 238 -17.83 -10.50 5.90
C ILE A 238 -17.48 -11.58 4.86
N THR A 239 -18.22 -11.65 3.77
CA THR A 239 -18.00 -12.64 2.70
C THR A 239 -17.06 -12.14 1.61
N SER A 240 -16.57 -10.92 1.72
CA SER A 240 -15.61 -10.35 0.77
C SER A 240 -14.37 -11.26 0.69
N PRO A 241 -13.95 -11.68 -0.52
CA PRO A 241 -12.78 -12.54 -0.70
C PRO A 241 -11.45 -11.78 -0.60
N ILE A 242 -11.46 -10.51 -0.23
CA ILE A 242 -10.31 -9.61 -0.17
C ILE A 242 -9.69 -9.62 1.21
#